data_91c8d4f88b2eb1f66a1f863dc40f288b
#
_entry.id   91c8d4f88b2eb1f66a1f863dc40f288b
#
_cell.length_a   1.000
_cell.length_b   1.000
_cell.length_c   1.000
_cell.angle_alpha   90.00
_cell.angle_beta   90.00
_cell.angle_gamma   90.00
#
_symmetry.space_group_name_H-M   'P 1'
#
loop_
_entity.id
_entity.type
_entity.pdbx_description
1 polymer ?
#
loop_
_entity_poly.entity_id
_entity_poly.type
_entity_poly.pdbx_seq_one_letter_code
_entity_poly.pdbx_strand_id
1 'polypeptide(L)' 'MVDEERLVRARGLLNNELFVEAFDTLEQNIKDTWLNTSVRDSEAREHLWLSLRLLGQIRLHLTSILETGEMAKKLEEYHL' A
#
# COMPACT_ATOMS: atom_id res chain seq x y z
N MET A 1 18.99 -11.06 -10.33
CA MET A 1 18.91 -11.81 -9.06
C MET A 1 17.70 -11.36 -8.27
N VAL A 2 16.91 -12.29 -7.78
CA VAL A 2 15.73 -12.01 -6.95
C VAL A 2 16.15 -11.98 -5.48
N ASP A 3 15.75 -10.95 -4.75
CA ASP A 3 15.90 -10.92 -3.30
C ASP A 3 14.73 -11.69 -2.66
N GLU A 4 14.93 -12.99 -2.46
CA GLU A 4 13.92 -13.90 -1.91
C GLU A 4 13.45 -13.49 -0.52
N GLU A 5 14.36 -13.02 0.33
CA GLU A 5 14.05 -12.62 1.69
C GLU A 5 13.11 -11.40 1.68
N ARG A 6 13.42 -10.41 0.85
CA ARG A 6 12.60 -9.21 0.70
C ARG A 6 11.20 -9.55 0.15
N LEU A 7 11.15 -10.45 -0.82
CA LEU A 7 9.91 -10.93 -1.42
C LEU A 7 9.03 -11.63 -0.37
N VAL A 8 9.60 -12.52 0.43
CA VAL A 8 8.90 -13.23 1.49
C VAL A 8 8.37 -12.26 2.54
N ARG A 9 9.16 -11.26 2.94
CA ARG A 9 8.75 -10.25 3.91
C ARG A 9 7.61 -9.39 3.39
N ALA A 10 7.68 -8.97 2.13
CA ALA A 10 6.61 -8.18 1.51
C ALA A 10 5.30 -8.98 1.44
N ARG A 11 5.38 -10.24 1.03
CA ARG A 11 4.23 -11.15 0.99
C ARG A 11 3.65 -11.35 2.40
N GLY A 12 4.50 -11.54 3.40
CA GLY A 12 4.07 -11.71 4.78
C GLY A 12 3.31 -10.49 5.31
N LEU A 13 3.80 -9.28 5.03
CA LEU A 13 3.12 -8.05 5.43
C LEU A 13 1.77 -7.89 4.73
N LEU A 14 1.73 -8.10 3.43
CA LEU A 14 0.49 -7.94 2.65
C LEU A 14 -0.58 -8.99 3.03
N ASN A 15 -0.17 -10.12 3.56
CA ASN A 15 -1.07 -11.18 4.03
C ASN A 15 -1.30 -11.15 5.55
N ASN A 16 -0.67 -10.24 6.27
CA ASN A 16 -0.85 -10.10 7.71
C ASN A 16 -2.19 -9.41 7.99
N GLU A 17 -3.09 -10.10 8.68
CA GLU A 17 -4.44 -9.60 8.96
C GLU A 17 -4.44 -8.27 9.72
N LEU A 18 -3.57 -8.12 10.70
CA LEU A 18 -3.49 -6.89 11.47
C LEU A 18 -2.97 -5.73 10.62
N PHE A 19 -2.00 -6.00 9.75
CA PHE A 19 -1.46 -4.99 8.82
C PHE A 19 -2.55 -4.51 7.86
N VAL A 20 -3.29 -5.44 7.25
CA VAL A 20 -4.39 -5.13 6.33
C VAL A 20 -5.49 -4.35 7.07
N GLU A 21 -5.87 -4.80 8.26
CA GLU A 21 -6.85 -4.11 9.10
C GLU A 21 -6.42 -2.67 9.42
N ALA A 22 -5.14 -2.47 9.79
CA ALA A 22 -4.62 -1.15 10.09
C ALA A 22 -4.75 -0.20 8.90
N PHE A 23 -4.39 -0.65 7.71
CA PHE A 23 -4.52 0.15 6.49
C PHE A 23 -5.99 0.45 6.16
N ASP A 24 -6.85 -0.54 6.23
CA ASP A 24 -8.28 -0.37 5.95
C ASP A 24 -8.93 0.58 6.95
N THR A 25 -8.58 0.46 8.23
CA THR A 25 -9.10 1.33 9.28
C THR A 25 -8.66 2.78 9.08
N LEU A 26 -7.38 3.00 8.78
CA LEU A 26 -6.86 4.35 8.52
C LEU A 26 -7.50 4.96 7.28
N GLU A 27 -7.63 4.19 6.22
CA GLU A 27 -8.28 4.64 4.99
C GLU A 27 -9.73 5.05 5.25
N GLN A 28 -10.47 4.23 5.99
CA GLN A 28 -11.86 4.53 6.32
C GLN A 28 -11.97 5.77 7.21
N ASN A 29 -11.08 5.92 8.21
CA ASN A 29 -11.06 7.10 9.08
C ASN A 29 -10.80 8.39 8.29
N ILE A 30 -9.89 8.36 7.33
CA ILE A 30 -9.60 9.50 6.46
C ILE A 30 -10.84 9.85 5.62
N LYS A 31 -11.49 8.87 5.03
CA LYS A 31 -12.70 9.07 4.25
C LYS A 31 -13.85 9.63 5.07
N ASP A 32 -14.05 9.11 6.28
CA ASP A 32 -15.09 9.58 7.19
C ASP A 32 -14.84 11.03 7.62
N THR A 33 -13.60 11.37 7.92
CA THR A 33 -13.21 12.74 8.25
C THR A 33 -13.44 13.67 7.07
N TRP A 34 -13.12 13.23 5.85
CA TRP A 34 -13.38 13.98 4.63
C TRP A 34 -14.87 14.31 4.48
N LEU A 35 -15.75 13.32 4.69
CA LEU A 35 -17.19 13.50 4.58
C LEU A 35 -17.74 14.48 5.61
N ASN A 36 -17.10 14.58 6.78
CA ASN A 36 -17.52 15.47 7.86
C ASN A 36 -16.78 16.82 7.84
N THR A 37 -15.90 17.03 6.87
CA THR A 37 -15.16 18.29 6.71
C THR A 37 -15.95 19.24 5.83
N SER A 38 -16.02 20.53 6.24
CA SER A 38 -16.69 21.56 5.46
C SER A 38 -16.09 21.66 4.06
N VAL A 39 -16.97 21.83 3.07
CA VAL A 39 -16.56 22.07 1.67
C VAL A 39 -15.63 23.28 1.56
N ARG A 40 -15.79 24.25 2.46
CA ARG A 40 -15.00 25.49 2.46
C ARG A 40 -13.65 25.36 3.13
N ASP A 41 -13.43 24.28 3.89
CA ASP A 41 -12.14 24.03 4.56
C ASP A 41 -11.19 23.31 3.59
N SER A 42 -10.65 24.07 2.65
CA SER A 42 -9.79 23.53 1.59
C SER A 42 -8.46 23.00 2.15
N GLU A 43 -7.93 23.62 3.19
CA GLU A 43 -6.68 23.17 3.81
C GLU A 43 -6.82 21.81 4.47
N ALA A 44 -7.87 21.60 5.26
CA ALA A 44 -8.15 20.31 5.88
C ALA A 44 -8.39 19.24 4.82
N ARG A 45 -9.14 19.55 3.78
CA ARG A 45 -9.43 18.63 2.69
C ARG A 45 -8.16 18.24 1.92
N GLU A 46 -7.27 19.18 1.70
CA GLU A 46 -5.97 18.92 1.05
C GLU A 46 -5.12 17.97 1.89
N HIS A 47 -5.04 18.20 3.21
CA HIS A 47 -4.30 17.32 4.12
C HIS A 47 -4.85 15.89 4.12
N LEU A 48 -6.17 15.75 4.11
CA LEU A 48 -6.82 14.44 4.07
C LEU A 48 -6.52 13.72 2.75
N TRP A 49 -6.56 14.45 1.64
CA TRP A 49 -6.23 13.90 0.32
C TRP A 49 -4.78 13.41 0.28
N LEU A 50 -3.84 14.22 0.77
CA LEU A 50 -2.42 13.85 0.85
C LEU A 50 -2.22 12.63 1.74
N SER A 51 -2.90 12.55 2.89
CA SER A 51 -2.82 11.41 3.80
C SER A 51 -3.28 10.13 3.12
N LEU A 52 -4.40 10.18 2.42
CA LEU A 52 -4.95 9.03 1.68
C LEU A 52 -4.00 8.60 0.56
N ARG A 53 -3.42 9.56 -0.15
CA ARG A 53 -2.45 9.29 -1.22
C ARG A 53 -1.20 8.61 -0.68
N LEU A 54 -0.63 9.11 0.42
CA LEU A 54 0.55 8.52 1.04
C LEU A 54 0.29 7.09 1.51
N LEU A 55 -0.87 6.86 2.12
CA LEU A 55 -1.27 5.52 2.55
C LEU A 55 -1.32 4.55 1.37
N GLY A 56 -1.91 5.00 0.26
CA GLY A 56 -1.96 4.23 -0.98
C GLY A 56 -0.60 3.96 -1.58
N GLN A 57 0.32 4.92 -1.50
CA GLN A 57 1.69 4.77 -2.00
C GLN A 57 2.49 3.74 -1.21
N ILE A 58 2.31 3.66 0.11
CA ILE A 58 2.96 2.64 0.93
C ILE A 58 2.50 1.25 0.51
N ARG A 59 1.19 1.07 0.37
CA ARG A 59 0.61 -0.20 -0.06
C ARG A 59 1.09 -0.59 -1.46
N LEU A 60 1.10 0.36 -2.38
CA LEU A 60 1.55 0.15 -3.75
C LEU A 60 3.03 -0.24 -3.80
N HIS A 61 3.86 0.40 -2.98
CA HIS A 61 5.28 0.07 -2.91
C HIS A 61 5.51 -1.39 -2.50
N LEU A 62 4.81 -1.85 -1.47
CA LEU A 62 4.89 -3.25 -1.03
C LEU A 62 4.40 -4.22 -2.10
N THR A 63 3.28 -3.87 -2.74
CA THR A 63 2.73 -4.67 -3.84
C THR A 63 3.70 -4.74 -5.02
N SER A 64 4.39 -3.64 -5.33
CA SER A 64 5.36 -3.61 -6.43
C SER A 64 6.59 -4.46 -6.14
N ILE A 65 7.02 -4.55 -4.89
CA ILE A 65 8.12 -5.46 -4.50
C ILE A 65 7.72 -6.91 -4.80
N LEU A 66 6.50 -7.29 -4.43
CA LEU A 66 5.98 -8.62 -4.65
C LEU A 66 5.86 -8.94 -6.15
N GLU A 67 5.23 -8.05 -6.91
CA GLU A 67 5.03 -8.23 -8.36
C GLU A 67 6.36 -8.29 -9.12
N THR A 68 7.29 -7.40 -8.80
CA THR A 68 8.61 -7.36 -9.43
C THR A 68 9.41 -8.63 -9.12
N GLY A 69 9.35 -9.09 -7.86
CA GLY A 69 10.03 -10.31 -7.44
C GLY A 69 9.48 -11.55 -8.13
N GLU A 70 8.16 -11.66 -8.25
CA GLU A 70 7.52 -12.77 -8.94
C GLU A 70 7.83 -12.78 -10.43
N MET A 71 7.84 -11.61 -11.07
CA MET A 71 8.19 -11.47 -12.47
C MET A 71 9.65 -11.89 -12.73
N ALA A 72 10.58 -11.46 -11.85
CA ALA A 72 11.98 -11.83 -11.96
C ALA A 72 12.18 -13.35 -11.83
N LYS A 73 11.44 -14.00 -10.94
CA LYS A 73 11.46 -15.45 -10.79
C LYS A 73 11.01 -16.16 -12.07
N LYS A 74 9.93 -15.68 -12.67
CA LYS A 74 9.44 -16.24 -13.94
C LYS A 74 10.46 -16.11 -15.06
N LEU A 75 11.14 -14.97 -15.15
CA LEU A 75 12.19 -14.75 -16.13
C LEU A 75 13.37 -15.69 -15.92
N GLU A 76 13.77 -15.95 -14.68
CA GLU A 76 14.82 -16.91 -14.35
C GLU A 76 14.45 -18.32 -14.78
N GLU A 77 13.17 -18.72 -14.60
CA GLU A 77 12.67 -20.02 -15.04
C GLU A 77 12.74 -20.18 -16.55
N TYR A 78 12.49 -19.12 -17.31
CA TYR A 78 12.54 -19.15 -18.78
C TYR A 78 13.95 -19.18 -19.36
N HIS A 79 14.94 -18.86 -18.58
CA HIS A 79 16.36 -18.87 -19.02
C HIS A 79 17.05 -20.20 -18.77
N LEU A 80 16.36 -21.15 -18.24
CA LEU A 80 16.89 -22.50 -18.08
C LEU A 80 16.70 -23.32 -19.33
#